data_cb31456b62f47c4729e0ef8c5d2070f1
#
_entry.id   cb31456b62f47c4729e0ef8c5d2070f1
#
_cell.length_a   1.000
_cell.length_b   1.000
_cell.length_c   1.000
_cell.angle_alpha   90.00
_cell.angle_beta   90.00
_cell.angle_gamma   90.00
#
_symmetry.space_group_name_H-M   'P 1'
#
loop_
_entity.id
_entity.type
_entity.pdbx_description
1 polymer ?
#
loop_
_entity_poly.entity_id
_entity_poly.type
_entity_poly.pdbx_seq_one_letter_code
_entity_poly.pdbx_strand_id
1 'polypeptide(L)'
;MTMIELKGVSKQYLYGARVLASADMTIKSGEIVALLGDDGSGKTTFLKVVAGVTDFEGEIFFDGEPLAKKPDDVVMVFDDLALFANRSCYYNLAYPLKIRGVEKDVIDEKVKACADRVGITASLYSRVRKLSLIDKKRLAIARLFLRDCKVVLIDDITKGLDKDEAAVLWQEVAPALQDFAKEGKCVIFSTRDYKEAISIAKRIVVMHYRQIKQIGMYEQICANPDNVWAAQAFDPDYAFEKAKLSCEGEKLFATTEDGYEIDLCHLVGKIADSYVGKDVYIGWNSDKYNVFGDRKEKVEHAFVTTDGYVLKCGNRNVKSREKLDEVGTLPLENSALVFDETNENSIVTK
;
A
#
# COMPACT_ATOMS: atom_id res chain seq x y z
N MET A 1 -18.54 -6.17 -12.74
CA MET A 1 -18.01 -6.18 -14.11
C MET A 1 -16.52 -5.80 -14.01
N THR A 2 -15.63 -6.43 -14.78
CA THR A 2 -14.20 -6.05 -14.79
C THR A 2 -14.06 -4.75 -15.55
N MET A 3 -13.41 -3.76 -14.97
CA MET A 3 -13.18 -2.46 -15.62
C MET A 3 -11.76 -2.37 -16.19
N ILE A 4 -10.76 -2.85 -15.45
CA ILE A 4 -9.38 -2.86 -15.91
C ILE A 4 -8.81 -4.26 -15.75
N GLU A 5 -8.14 -4.77 -16.76
CA GLU A 5 -7.42 -6.04 -16.74
C GLU A 5 -6.00 -5.84 -17.24
N LEU A 6 -5.01 -6.24 -16.45
CA LEU A 6 -3.59 -6.25 -16.79
C LEU A 6 -3.13 -7.68 -16.97
N LYS A 7 -2.39 -7.97 -18.06
CA LYS A 7 -1.82 -9.28 -18.38
C LYS A 7 -0.35 -9.16 -18.72
N GLY A 8 0.50 -9.67 -17.83
CA GLY A 8 1.96 -9.69 -17.99
C GLY A 8 2.58 -8.30 -18.16
N VAL A 9 1.96 -7.28 -17.56
CA VAL A 9 2.35 -5.88 -17.81
C VAL A 9 3.70 -5.58 -17.20
N SER A 10 4.62 -5.11 -18.06
CA SER A 10 5.98 -4.76 -17.68
C SER A 10 6.37 -3.40 -18.23
N LYS A 11 7.29 -2.71 -17.54
CA LYS A 11 7.85 -1.45 -18.01
C LYS A 11 9.34 -1.38 -17.76
N GLN A 12 10.07 -1.05 -18.82
CA GLN A 12 11.48 -0.70 -18.78
C GLN A 12 11.66 0.68 -19.41
N TYR A 13 12.37 1.59 -18.73
CA TYR A 13 12.78 2.85 -19.34
C TYR A 13 14.08 2.68 -20.12
N LEU A 14 14.29 3.53 -21.14
CA LEU A 14 15.50 3.51 -21.98
C LEU A 14 16.75 3.44 -21.11
N TYR A 15 17.63 2.47 -21.43
CA TYR A 15 18.93 2.24 -20.76
C TYR A 15 18.86 1.94 -19.25
N GLY A 16 17.68 1.61 -18.72
CA GLY A 16 17.49 1.34 -17.28
C GLY A 16 17.08 -0.09 -16.98
N ALA A 17 17.06 -0.42 -15.69
CA ALA A 17 16.45 -1.66 -15.21
C ALA A 17 14.92 -1.62 -15.39
N ARG A 18 14.30 -2.80 -15.50
CA ARG A 18 12.84 -2.93 -15.49
C ARG A 18 12.27 -2.33 -14.21
N VAL A 19 11.27 -1.45 -14.32
CA VAL A 19 10.68 -0.70 -13.19
C VAL A 19 9.28 -1.18 -12.82
N LEU A 20 8.70 -2.05 -13.65
CA LEU A 20 7.51 -2.86 -13.36
C LEU A 20 7.71 -4.19 -14.06
N ALA A 21 7.52 -5.30 -13.36
CA ALA A 21 7.77 -6.63 -13.88
C ALA A 21 6.53 -7.51 -13.73
N SER A 22 6.00 -7.93 -14.88
CA SER A 22 4.91 -8.91 -15.02
C SER A 22 3.74 -8.69 -14.05
N ALA A 23 3.11 -7.51 -14.12
CA ALA A 23 1.94 -7.23 -13.33
C ALA A 23 0.71 -7.88 -13.96
N ASP A 24 0.05 -8.76 -13.20
CA ASP A 24 -1.20 -9.41 -13.53
C ASP A 24 -2.24 -9.01 -12.50
N MET A 25 -3.33 -8.37 -12.95
CA MET A 25 -4.34 -7.84 -12.05
C MET A 25 -5.64 -7.53 -12.77
N THR A 26 -6.76 -7.73 -12.08
CA THR A 26 -8.07 -7.25 -12.53
C THR A 26 -8.62 -6.26 -11.50
N ILE A 27 -9.25 -5.17 -11.95
CA ILE A 27 -9.92 -4.17 -11.11
C ILE A 27 -11.37 -4.11 -11.55
N LYS A 28 -12.28 -4.22 -10.58
CA LYS A 28 -13.72 -4.22 -10.84
C LYS A 28 -14.29 -2.81 -10.78
N SER A 29 -15.40 -2.60 -11.49
CA SER A 29 -16.19 -1.38 -11.38
C SER A 29 -16.59 -1.11 -9.92
N GLY A 30 -16.41 0.13 -9.46
CA GLY A 30 -16.71 0.54 -8.09
C GLY A 30 -15.67 0.12 -7.05
N GLU A 31 -14.48 -0.30 -7.47
CA GLU A 31 -13.43 -0.74 -6.57
C GLU A 31 -12.49 0.40 -6.20
N ILE A 32 -12.12 0.47 -4.92
CA ILE A 32 -11.01 1.31 -4.44
C ILE A 32 -9.84 0.40 -4.09
N VAL A 33 -8.71 0.62 -4.75
CA VAL A 33 -7.48 -0.18 -4.64
C VAL A 33 -6.34 0.69 -4.16
N ALA A 34 -5.62 0.24 -3.14
CA ALA A 34 -4.39 0.87 -2.68
C ALA A 34 -3.17 0.11 -3.22
N LEU A 35 -2.21 0.83 -3.79
CA LEU A 35 -0.87 0.34 -4.08
C LEU A 35 0.02 0.68 -2.89
N LEU A 36 0.41 -0.31 -2.10
CA LEU A 36 1.24 -0.16 -0.92
C LEU A 36 2.67 -0.63 -1.20
N GLY A 37 3.67 0.13 -0.79
CA GLY A 37 5.07 -0.25 -0.91
C GLY A 37 6.03 0.92 -0.78
N ASP A 38 7.31 0.64 -0.64
CA ASP A 38 8.38 1.61 -0.46
C ASP A 38 8.66 2.46 -1.70
N ASP A 39 9.52 3.45 -1.53
CA ASP A 39 10.02 4.24 -2.66
C ASP A 39 10.77 3.33 -3.65
N GLY A 40 10.50 3.53 -4.94
CA GLY A 40 11.09 2.70 -6.00
C GLY A 40 10.44 1.32 -6.20
N SER A 41 9.37 0.97 -5.47
CA SER A 41 8.64 -0.29 -5.65
C SER A 41 7.86 -0.41 -6.95
N GLY A 42 7.71 0.69 -7.73
CA GLY A 42 7.05 0.71 -9.04
C GLY A 42 5.64 1.30 -9.06
N LYS A 43 5.09 1.79 -7.94
CA LYS A 43 3.71 2.34 -7.82
C LYS A 43 3.40 3.44 -8.83
N THR A 44 4.24 4.48 -8.87
CA THR A 44 4.09 5.58 -9.83
C THR A 44 4.12 5.09 -11.28
N THR A 45 4.99 4.12 -11.59
CA THR A 45 5.08 3.53 -12.93
C THR A 45 3.82 2.74 -13.25
N PHE A 46 3.31 1.95 -12.30
CA PHE A 46 2.05 1.24 -12.44
C PHE A 46 0.90 2.21 -12.78
N LEU A 47 0.75 3.29 -11.99
CA LEU A 47 -0.29 4.31 -12.25
C LEU A 47 -0.11 4.97 -13.63
N LYS A 48 1.11 5.32 -14.03
CA LYS A 48 1.40 5.91 -15.35
C LYS A 48 1.07 4.98 -16.51
N VAL A 49 1.32 3.68 -16.33
CA VAL A 49 0.97 2.65 -17.32
C VAL A 49 -0.56 2.53 -17.45
N VAL A 50 -1.28 2.44 -16.33
CA VAL A 50 -2.76 2.40 -16.32
C VAL A 50 -3.37 3.69 -16.88
N ALA A 51 -2.72 4.84 -16.67
CA ALA A 51 -3.12 6.12 -17.25
C ALA A 51 -2.87 6.23 -18.77
N GLY A 52 -2.20 5.25 -19.38
CA GLY A 52 -1.84 5.31 -20.80
C GLY A 52 -0.87 6.45 -21.17
N VAL A 53 -0.12 6.99 -20.18
CA VAL A 53 0.82 8.12 -20.39
C VAL A 53 2.26 7.66 -20.63
N THR A 54 2.53 6.38 -20.50
CA THR A 54 3.82 5.75 -20.84
C THR A 54 3.58 4.44 -21.59
N ASP A 55 4.52 4.05 -22.44
CA ASP A 55 4.51 2.74 -23.11
C ASP A 55 4.80 1.61 -22.11
N PHE A 56 4.40 0.40 -22.44
CA PHE A 56 4.57 -0.81 -21.65
C PHE A 56 4.63 -2.05 -22.54
N GLU A 57 5.08 -3.16 -21.99
CA GLU A 57 4.99 -4.51 -22.54
C GLU A 57 3.83 -5.25 -21.89
N GLY A 58 3.23 -6.22 -22.59
CA GLY A 58 2.04 -6.94 -22.12
C GLY A 58 0.75 -6.32 -22.63
N GLU A 59 -0.36 -6.63 -21.99
CA GLU A 59 -1.69 -6.20 -22.42
C GLU A 59 -2.46 -5.54 -21.28
N ILE A 60 -3.17 -4.46 -21.59
CA ILE A 60 -4.13 -3.80 -20.68
C ILE A 60 -5.43 -3.63 -21.43
N PHE A 61 -6.51 -4.06 -20.79
CA PHE A 61 -7.87 -3.87 -21.30
C PHE A 61 -8.63 -2.94 -20.37
N PHE A 62 -9.43 -2.08 -20.97
CA PHE A 62 -10.35 -1.18 -20.30
C PHE A 62 -11.76 -1.44 -20.81
N ASP A 63 -12.68 -1.86 -19.93
CA ASP A 63 -14.03 -2.35 -20.29
C ASP A 63 -14.01 -3.43 -21.40
N GLY A 64 -12.97 -4.27 -21.44
CA GLY A 64 -12.78 -5.34 -22.42
C GLY A 64 -12.10 -4.91 -23.73
N GLU A 65 -11.87 -3.61 -23.92
CA GLU A 65 -11.16 -3.08 -25.09
C GLU A 65 -9.69 -2.78 -24.75
N PRO A 66 -8.75 -2.96 -25.69
CA PRO A 66 -7.34 -2.60 -25.46
C PRO A 66 -7.19 -1.14 -25.04
N LEU A 67 -6.34 -0.89 -24.03
CA LEU A 67 -6.12 0.46 -23.49
C LEU A 67 -5.60 1.42 -24.57
N ALA A 68 -6.37 2.47 -24.84
CA ALA A 68 -5.94 3.55 -25.72
C ALA A 68 -4.82 4.39 -25.08
N LYS A 69 -3.98 5.02 -25.91
CA LYS A 69 -3.05 6.04 -25.42
C LYS A 69 -3.85 7.24 -24.88
N LYS A 70 -3.61 7.59 -23.60
CA LYS A 70 -4.26 8.72 -22.90
C LYS A 70 -5.79 8.64 -22.99
N PRO A 71 -6.39 7.61 -22.40
CA PRO A 71 -7.85 7.46 -22.44
C PRO A 71 -8.52 8.65 -21.73
N ASP A 72 -9.59 9.22 -22.32
CA ASP A 72 -10.31 10.36 -21.76
C ASP A 72 -11.02 10.02 -20.44
N ASP A 73 -11.36 8.76 -20.27
CA ASP A 73 -12.06 8.23 -19.09
C ASP A 73 -11.14 8.01 -17.87
N VAL A 74 -9.83 8.24 -18.02
CA VAL A 74 -8.85 8.09 -16.93
C VAL A 74 -8.29 9.45 -16.52
N VAL A 75 -8.32 9.75 -15.23
CA VAL A 75 -7.77 10.99 -14.66
C VAL A 75 -6.73 10.65 -13.61
N MET A 76 -5.59 11.32 -13.66
CA MET A 76 -4.48 11.09 -12.71
C MET A 76 -4.08 12.39 -12.02
N VAL A 77 -3.90 12.31 -10.69
CA VAL A 77 -3.13 13.26 -9.90
C VAL A 77 -1.71 12.70 -9.77
N PHE A 78 -0.75 13.46 -10.29
CA PHE A 78 0.66 13.14 -10.20
C PHE A 78 1.25 13.62 -8.86
N ASP A 79 2.38 13.08 -8.44
CA ASP A 79 3.10 13.47 -7.23
C ASP A 79 3.56 14.94 -7.27
N ASP A 80 3.85 15.51 -8.45
CA ASP A 80 4.16 16.93 -8.67
C ASP A 80 2.92 17.84 -8.74
N LEU A 81 1.70 17.25 -8.59
CA LEU A 81 0.39 17.89 -8.62
C LEU A 81 0.02 18.56 -9.95
N ALA A 82 0.95 18.79 -10.87
CA ALA A 82 0.75 19.43 -12.17
C ALA A 82 -0.16 20.68 -12.11
N LEU A 83 0.05 21.57 -11.15
CA LEU A 83 -0.72 22.79 -10.94
C LEU A 83 -0.08 24.00 -11.64
N PHE A 84 -0.91 24.89 -12.17
CA PHE A 84 -0.48 26.17 -12.69
C PHE A 84 -0.14 27.14 -11.55
N ALA A 85 1.11 27.10 -11.07
CA ALA A 85 1.56 27.78 -9.86
C ALA A 85 1.33 29.31 -9.85
N ASN A 86 1.43 29.96 -11.02
CA ASN A 86 1.24 31.42 -11.18
C ASN A 86 -0.21 31.83 -11.41
N ARG A 87 -1.14 30.86 -11.52
CA ARG A 87 -2.57 31.11 -11.67
C ARG A 87 -3.30 30.95 -10.34
N SER A 88 -4.54 31.42 -10.27
CA SER A 88 -5.40 31.22 -9.11
C SER A 88 -5.89 29.78 -8.98
N CYS A 89 -6.38 29.40 -7.79
CA CYS A 89 -7.06 28.12 -7.58
C CYS A 89 -8.28 28.00 -8.50
N TYR A 90 -9.09 29.06 -8.59
CA TYR A 90 -10.20 29.15 -9.53
C TYR A 90 -9.78 28.80 -10.96
N TYR A 91 -8.68 29.40 -11.45
CA TYR A 91 -8.19 29.09 -12.80
C TYR A 91 -7.83 27.63 -12.96
N ASN A 92 -7.14 27.02 -11.98
CA ASN A 92 -6.75 25.62 -12.00
C ASN A 92 -7.95 24.67 -12.03
N LEU A 93 -9.03 25.02 -11.33
CA LEU A 93 -10.27 24.25 -11.32
C LEU A 93 -11.09 24.49 -12.62
N ALA A 94 -11.19 25.73 -13.08
CA ALA A 94 -11.96 26.08 -14.26
C ALA A 94 -11.33 25.55 -15.57
N TYR A 95 -10.00 25.41 -15.62
CA TYR A 95 -9.26 25.07 -16.84
C TYR A 95 -9.75 23.78 -17.53
N PRO A 96 -9.92 22.63 -16.85
CA PRO A 96 -10.41 21.41 -17.48
C PRO A 96 -11.81 21.53 -18.09
N LEU A 97 -12.66 22.38 -17.54
CA LEU A 97 -14.01 22.65 -18.05
C LEU A 97 -13.99 23.60 -19.25
N LYS A 98 -13.13 24.64 -19.18
CA LYS A 98 -12.96 25.60 -20.27
C LYS A 98 -12.52 24.97 -21.58
N ILE A 99 -11.53 24.08 -21.54
CA ILE A 99 -11.02 23.40 -22.75
C ILE A 99 -12.05 22.46 -23.38
N ARG A 100 -13.09 22.08 -22.63
CA ARG A 100 -14.22 21.27 -23.08
C ARG A 100 -15.42 22.11 -23.56
N GLY A 101 -15.28 23.42 -23.56
CA GLY A 101 -16.33 24.33 -24.05
C GLY A 101 -17.53 24.46 -23.11
N VAL A 102 -17.37 24.17 -21.81
CA VAL A 102 -18.44 24.33 -20.83
C VAL A 102 -18.75 25.83 -20.64
N GLU A 103 -20.04 26.16 -20.56
CA GLU A 103 -20.52 27.51 -20.35
C GLU A 103 -20.00 28.12 -19.05
N LYS A 104 -19.71 29.43 -19.05
CA LYS A 104 -19.06 30.14 -17.95
C LYS A 104 -19.83 30.03 -16.62
N ASP A 105 -21.14 30.18 -16.64
CA ASP A 105 -21.97 30.16 -15.44
C ASP A 105 -21.98 28.76 -14.81
N VAL A 106 -21.99 27.72 -15.63
CA VAL A 106 -21.85 26.32 -15.19
C VAL A 106 -20.47 26.06 -14.61
N ILE A 107 -19.41 26.65 -15.20
CA ILE A 107 -18.05 26.55 -14.64
C ILE A 107 -18.00 27.19 -13.26
N ASP A 108 -18.57 28.40 -13.10
CA ASP A 108 -18.54 29.14 -11.84
C ASP A 108 -19.26 28.35 -10.73
N GLU A 109 -20.40 27.75 -11.01
CA GLU A 109 -21.14 26.91 -10.08
C GLU A 109 -20.35 25.66 -9.67
N LYS A 110 -19.87 24.90 -10.66
CA LYS A 110 -19.10 23.66 -10.42
C LYS A 110 -17.80 23.91 -9.65
N VAL A 111 -17.08 24.99 -9.99
CA VAL A 111 -15.82 25.35 -9.32
C VAL A 111 -16.07 25.73 -7.86
N LYS A 112 -17.12 26.51 -7.57
CA LYS A 112 -17.46 26.89 -6.18
C LYS A 112 -17.86 25.68 -5.35
N ALA A 113 -18.75 24.84 -5.86
CA ALA A 113 -19.18 23.62 -5.20
C ALA A 113 -17.99 22.67 -4.94
N CYS A 114 -17.08 22.54 -5.91
CA CYS A 114 -15.89 21.73 -5.78
C CYS A 114 -14.90 22.30 -4.74
N ALA A 115 -14.70 23.62 -4.72
CA ALA A 115 -13.84 24.28 -3.76
C ALA A 115 -14.36 24.12 -2.31
N ASP A 116 -15.67 24.19 -2.12
CA ASP A 116 -16.33 23.96 -0.84
C ASP A 116 -16.13 22.52 -0.37
N ARG A 117 -16.33 21.56 -1.26
CA ARG A 117 -16.17 20.11 -0.95
C ARG A 117 -14.79 19.73 -0.42
N VAL A 118 -13.73 20.43 -0.86
CA VAL A 118 -12.35 20.14 -0.43
C VAL A 118 -11.76 21.21 0.50
N GLY A 119 -12.57 22.13 1.02
CA GLY A 119 -12.18 23.12 2.02
C GLY A 119 -11.24 24.22 1.54
N ILE A 120 -11.22 24.59 0.22
CA ILE A 120 -10.35 25.65 -0.33
C ILE A 120 -11.09 26.92 -0.74
N THR A 121 -12.34 27.09 -0.35
CA THR A 121 -13.18 28.23 -0.75
C THR A 121 -12.52 29.57 -0.38
N ALA A 122 -11.95 29.70 0.82
CA ALA A 122 -11.26 30.93 1.26
C ALA A 122 -10.06 31.30 0.37
N SER A 123 -9.40 30.29 -0.22
CA SER A 123 -8.22 30.47 -1.07
C SER A 123 -8.52 30.46 -2.56
N LEU A 124 -9.80 30.42 -2.97
CA LEU A 124 -10.21 30.19 -4.36
C LEU A 124 -9.59 31.16 -5.36
N TYR A 125 -9.46 32.42 -5.00
CA TYR A 125 -8.89 33.46 -5.87
C TYR A 125 -7.40 33.72 -5.61
N SER A 126 -6.80 33.04 -4.64
CA SER A 126 -5.36 33.12 -4.35
C SER A 126 -4.54 32.43 -5.42
N ARG A 127 -3.31 32.90 -5.66
CA ARG A 127 -2.37 32.20 -6.54
C ARG A 127 -1.84 30.95 -5.86
N VAL A 128 -1.77 29.84 -6.59
CA VAL A 128 -1.33 28.53 -6.09
C VAL A 128 0.04 28.55 -5.41
N ARG A 129 0.98 29.38 -5.89
CA ARG A 129 2.31 29.55 -5.25
C ARG A 129 2.27 30.03 -3.80
N LYS A 130 1.15 30.65 -3.36
CA LYS A 130 0.96 31.16 -1.99
C LYS A 130 0.28 30.16 -1.06
N LEU A 131 -0.20 29.03 -1.58
CA LEU A 131 -0.88 28.02 -0.80
C LEU A 131 0.10 27.20 0.05
N SER A 132 -0.39 26.68 1.17
CA SER A 132 0.25 25.60 1.91
C SER A 132 0.37 24.34 1.04
N LEU A 133 1.17 23.37 1.46
CA LEU A 133 1.30 22.11 0.74
C LEU A 133 -0.02 21.33 0.75
N ILE A 134 -0.69 21.25 1.89
CA ILE A 134 -1.97 20.56 2.02
C ILE A 134 -3.04 21.19 1.12
N ASP A 135 -3.12 22.52 1.03
CA ASP A 135 -4.07 23.20 0.14
C ASP A 135 -3.78 22.97 -1.34
N LYS A 136 -2.49 22.85 -1.72
CA LYS A 136 -2.13 22.45 -3.09
C LYS A 136 -2.61 21.05 -3.39
N LYS A 137 -2.52 20.13 -2.44
CA LYS A 137 -2.99 18.75 -2.59
C LYS A 137 -4.51 18.69 -2.66
N ARG A 138 -5.23 19.43 -1.81
CA ARG A 138 -6.68 19.61 -1.91
C ARG A 138 -7.08 20.12 -3.30
N LEU A 139 -6.39 21.13 -3.81
CA LEU A 139 -6.66 21.68 -5.15
C LEU A 139 -6.42 20.65 -6.27
N ALA A 140 -5.37 19.84 -6.16
CA ALA A 140 -5.08 18.81 -7.16
C ALA A 140 -6.16 17.73 -7.18
N ILE A 141 -6.63 17.29 -6.01
CA ILE A 141 -7.74 16.34 -5.89
C ILE A 141 -9.05 16.95 -6.37
N ALA A 142 -9.34 18.22 -6.04
CA ALA A 142 -10.53 18.92 -6.50
C ALA A 142 -10.70 18.88 -8.02
N ARG A 143 -9.58 18.94 -8.76
CA ARG A 143 -9.60 18.83 -10.22
C ARG A 143 -10.15 17.50 -10.74
N LEU A 144 -10.04 16.40 -9.97
CA LEU A 144 -10.62 15.11 -10.32
C LEU A 144 -12.14 15.19 -10.39
N PHE A 145 -12.76 15.89 -9.43
CA PHE A 145 -14.21 15.98 -9.30
C PHE A 145 -14.89 16.81 -10.41
N LEU A 146 -14.09 17.58 -11.17
CA LEU A 146 -14.56 18.42 -12.26
C LEU A 146 -14.48 17.72 -13.62
N ARG A 147 -13.99 16.48 -13.65
CA ARG A 147 -13.92 15.68 -14.87
C ARG A 147 -14.87 14.50 -14.79
N ASP A 148 -15.61 14.29 -15.87
CA ASP A 148 -16.28 13.02 -16.05
C ASP A 148 -15.24 11.97 -16.43
N CYS A 149 -15.11 10.94 -15.59
CA CYS A 149 -14.12 9.88 -15.75
C CYS A 149 -14.65 8.58 -15.12
N LYS A 150 -14.14 7.45 -15.58
CA LYS A 150 -14.44 6.13 -15.03
C LYS A 150 -13.35 5.66 -14.05
N VAL A 151 -12.14 6.17 -14.20
CA VAL A 151 -10.98 5.77 -13.39
C VAL A 151 -10.26 7.01 -12.86
N VAL A 152 -10.03 7.00 -11.57
CA VAL A 152 -9.25 7.99 -10.81
C VAL A 152 -7.97 7.36 -10.31
N LEU A 153 -6.85 7.97 -10.65
CA LEU A 153 -5.51 7.56 -10.22
C LEU A 153 -4.89 8.66 -9.36
N ILE A 154 -4.37 8.30 -8.20
CA ILE A 154 -3.78 9.25 -7.26
C ILE A 154 -2.39 8.75 -6.84
N ASP A 155 -1.34 9.51 -7.17
CA ASP A 155 0.03 9.13 -6.86
C ASP A 155 0.54 9.88 -5.63
N ASP A 156 0.77 9.13 -4.53
CA ASP A 156 1.41 9.53 -3.27
C ASP A 156 0.99 10.94 -2.78
N ILE A 157 -0.32 11.14 -2.66
CA ILE A 157 -0.90 12.47 -2.42
C ILE A 157 -0.47 13.07 -1.07
N THR A 158 -0.11 12.25 -0.10
CA THR A 158 0.32 12.68 1.24
C THR A 158 1.82 12.94 1.35
N LYS A 159 2.59 12.66 0.31
CA LYS A 159 4.04 12.89 0.27
C LYS A 159 4.39 14.33 0.66
N GLY A 160 5.26 14.46 1.68
CA GLY A 160 5.73 15.76 2.18
C GLY A 160 4.80 16.44 3.19
N LEU A 161 3.65 15.87 3.52
CA LEU A 161 2.83 16.24 4.66
C LEU A 161 3.33 15.53 5.92
N ASP A 162 3.11 16.13 7.08
CA ASP A 162 3.23 15.41 8.34
C ASP A 162 2.05 14.45 8.54
N LYS A 163 2.09 13.63 9.61
CA LYS A 163 1.06 12.60 9.86
C LYS A 163 -0.32 13.19 10.11
N ASP A 164 -0.39 14.32 10.81
CA ASP A 164 -1.66 14.97 11.15
C ASP A 164 -2.27 15.63 9.92
N GLU A 165 -1.47 16.34 9.12
CA GLU A 165 -1.89 16.91 7.83
C GLU A 165 -2.37 15.82 6.86
N ALA A 166 -1.65 14.68 6.77
CA ALA A 166 -2.03 13.55 5.94
C ALA A 166 -3.37 12.95 6.39
N ALA A 167 -3.57 12.76 7.70
CA ALA A 167 -4.82 12.26 8.25
C ALA A 167 -6.00 13.21 7.96
N VAL A 168 -5.80 14.52 8.13
CA VAL A 168 -6.81 15.53 7.80
C VAL A 168 -7.16 15.49 6.32
N LEU A 169 -6.16 15.44 5.43
CA LEU A 169 -6.41 15.36 3.98
C LEU A 169 -7.25 14.13 3.62
N TRP A 170 -6.91 12.95 4.16
CA TRP A 170 -7.67 11.73 3.90
C TRP A 170 -9.08 11.77 4.47
N GLN A 171 -9.30 12.32 5.66
CA GLN A 171 -10.65 12.49 6.23
C GLN A 171 -11.56 13.34 5.34
N GLU A 172 -11.00 14.38 4.69
CA GLU A 172 -11.74 15.25 3.79
C GLU A 172 -12.01 14.63 2.42
N VAL A 173 -11.05 13.85 1.89
CA VAL A 173 -11.10 13.33 0.52
C VAL A 173 -11.75 11.96 0.41
N ALA A 174 -11.59 11.10 1.41
CA ALA A 174 -12.08 9.73 1.38
C ALA A 174 -13.59 9.60 1.10
N PRO A 175 -14.49 10.42 1.70
CA PRO A 175 -15.91 10.35 1.41
C PRO A 175 -16.21 10.57 -0.07
N ALA A 176 -15.52 11.53 -0.71
CA ALA A 176 -15.72 11.82 -2.12
C ALA A 176 -15.23 10.71 -3.05
N LEU A 177 -14.13 10.04 -2.70
CA LEU A 177 -13.62 8.87 -3.44
C LEU A 177 -14.53 7.65 -3.24
N GLN A 178 -15.09 7.47 -2.05
CA GLN A 178 -16.09 6.43 -1.80
C GLN A 178 -17.38 6.65 -2.59
N ASP A 179 -17.83 7.91 -2.74
CA ASP A 179 -18.97 8.22 -3.57
C ASP A 179 -18.69 7.92 -5.05
N PHE A 180 -17.49 8.22 -5.54
CA PHE A 180 -17.07 7.81 -6.87
C PHE A 180 -17.15 6.29 -7.08
N ALA A 181 -16.69 5.53 -6.08
CA ALA A 181 -16.77 4.08 -6.15
C ALA A 181 -18.22 3.59 -6.16
N LYS A 182 -19.13 4.19 -5.36
CA LYS A 182 -20.57 3.87 -5.37
C LYS A 182 -21.23 4.15 -6.74
N GLU A 183 -20.74 5.15 -7.48
CA GLU A 183 -21.17 5.46 -8.84
C GLU A 183 -20.61 4.47 -9.89
N GLY A 184 -19.86 3.46 -9.46
CA GLY A 184 -19.25 2.46 -10.34
C GLY A 184 -17.89 2.85 -10.92
N LYS A 185 -17.31 3.98 -10.50
CA LYS A 185 -15.97 4.43 -10.90
C LYS A 185 -14.89 3.69 -10.11
N CYS A 186 -13.72 3.46 -10.72
CA CYS A 186 -12.58 2.87 -10.03
C CYS A 186 -11.66 3.95 -9.46
N VAL A 187 -11.12 3.71 -8.27
CA VAL A 187 -10.10 4.55 -7.66
C VAL A 187 -8.87 3.70 -7.39
N ILE A 188 -7.71 4.15 -7.85
CA ILE A 188 -6.42 3.52 -7.56
C ILE A 188 -5.50 4.59 -6.98
N PHE A 189 -5.02 4.39 -5.78
CA PHE A 189 -4.07 5.32 -5.17
C PHE A 189 -2.83 4.62 -4.67
N SER A 190 -1.71 5.33 -4.67
CA SER A 190 -0.45 4.84 -4.12
C SER A 190 -0.15 5.49 -2.79
N THR A 191 0.41 4.71 -1.87
CA THR A 191 0.89 5.17 -0.57
C THR A 191 2.05 4.31 -0.07
N ARG A 192 2.77 4.82 0.94
CA ARG A 192 3.77 4.08 1.71
C ARG A 192 3.26 3.72 3.10
N ASP A 193 2.19 4.35 3.53
CA ASP A 193 1.60 4.12 4.85
C ASP A 193 0.43 3.13 4.74
N TYR A 194 0.58 1.98 5.39
CA TYR A 194 -0.49 0.98 5.40
C TYR A 194 -1.77 1.48 6.08
N LYS A 195 -1.68 2.42 7.04
CA LYS A 195 -2.84 3.01 7.71
C LYS A 195 -3.68 3.81 6.73
N GLU A 196 -3.03 4.55 5.80
CA GLU A 196 -3.73 5.21 4.71
C GLU A 196 -4.39 4.17 3.77
N ALA A 197 -3.67 3.10 3.42
CA ALA A 197 -4.20 2.06 2.54
C ALA A 197 -5.48 1.43 3.11
N ILE A 198 -5.46 1.01 4.38
CA ILE A 198 -6.62 0.33 5.02
C ILE A 198 -7.78 1.28 5.34
N SER A 199 -7.54 2.58 5.46
CA SER A 199 -8.58 3.56 5.82
C SER A 199 -9.65 3.71 4.74
N ILE A 200 -9.32 3.46 3.47
CA ILE A 200 -10.19 3.71 2.32
C ILE A 200 -10.36 2.48 1.44
N ALA A 201 -9.26 1.76 1.16
CA ALA A 201 -9.27 0.63 0.25
C ALA A 201 -9.62 -0.68 0.96
N LYS A 202 -10.50 -1.47 0.33
CA LYS A 202 -10.76 -2.84 0.76
C LYS A 202 -9.74 -3.82 0.21
N ARG A 203 -9.15 -3.50 -0.95
CA ARG A 203 -8.18 -4.34 -1.64
C ARG A 203 -6.86 -3.61 -1.77
N ILE A 204 -5.80 -4.29 -1.36
CA ILE A 204 -4.45 -3.75 -1.31
C ILE A 204 -3.55 -4.58 -2.22
N VAL A 205 -2.70 -3.90 -2.96
CA VAL A 205 -1.66 -4.47 -3.81
C VAL A 205 -0.33 -4.14 -3.15
N VAL A 206 0.31 -5.13 -2.55
CA VAL A 206 1.64 -4.97 -1.97
C VAL A 206 2.67 -5.04 -3.10
N MET A 207 3.46 -3.98 -3.23
CA MET A 207 4.49 -3.86 -4.25
C MET A 207 5.88 -3.74 -3.63
N HIS A 208 6.80 -4.59 -4.06
CA HIS A 208 8.19 -4.54 -3.64
C HIS A 208 9.11 -4.93 -4.80
N TYR A 209 10.30 -4.30 -4.89
CA TYR A 209 11.26 -4.53 -5.99
C TYR A 209 10.61 -4.58 -7.38
N ARG A 210 9.68 -3.64 -7.67
CA ARG A 210 9.05 -3.46 -9.00
C ARG A 210 8.13 -4.62 -9.42
N GLN A 211 7.67 -5.39 -8.43
CA GLN A 211 6.75 -6.52 -8.60
C GLN A 211 5.56 -6.38 -7.66
N ILE A 212 4.44 -6.93 -8.07
CA ILE A 212 3.34 -7.22 -7.17
C ILE A 212 3.72 -8.45 -6.35
N LYS A 213 3.74 -8.30 -5.03
CA LYS A 213 4.10 -9.39 -4.10
C LYS A 213 2.88 -10.14 -3.58
N GLN A 214 1.79 -9.41 -3.35
CA GLN A 214 0.51 -10.00 -2.98
C GLN A 214 -0.64 -9.03 -3.25
N ILE A 215 -1.82 -9.57 -3.53
CA ILE A 215 -3.06 -8.82 -3.67
C ILE A 215 -4.12 -9.44 -2.76
N GLY A 216 -4.75 -8.63 -1.92
CA GLY A 216 -5.79 -9.14 -1.01
C GLY A 216 -6.42 -8.05 -0.16
N MET A 217 -7.33 -8.46 0.73
CA MET A 217 -7.80 -7.61 1.81
C MET A 217 -6.75 -7.59 2.94
N TYR A 218 -6.74 -6.52 3.73
CA TYR A 218 -5.80 -6.36 4.85
C TYR A 218 -5.74 -7.61 5.74
N GLU A 219 -6.89 -8.09 6.21
CA GLU A 219 -6.99 -9.24 7.11
C GLU A 219 -6.46 -10.53 6.47
N GLN A 220 -6.66 -10.69 5.16
CA GLN A 220 -6.19 -11.87 4.42
C GLN A 220 -4.66 -11.86 4.29
N ILE A 221 -4.07 -10.69 3.96
CA ILE A 221 -2.62 -10.57 3.81
C ILE A 221 -1.93 -10.73 5.16
N CYS A 222 -2.47 -10.11 6.23
CA CYS A 222 -1.90 -10.25 7.58
C CYS A 222 -2.00 -11.67 8.13
N ALA A 223 -3.08 -12.40 7.83
CA ALA A 223 -3.25 -13.78 8.28
C ALA A 223 -2.38 -14.76 7.51
N ASN A 224 -2.19 -14.54 6.21
CA ASN A 224 -1.48 -15.44 5.31
C ASN A 224 -0.66 -14.65 4.29
N PRO A 225 0.46 -14.05 4.68
CA PRO A 225 1.35 -13.37 3.75
C PRO A 225 2.02 -14.37 2.80
N ASP A 226 2.05 -14.04 1.50
CA ASP A 226 2.66 -14.88 0.47
C ASP A 226 4.19 -14.88 0.54
N ASN A 227 4.76 -13.85 1.18
CA ASN A 227 6.19 -13.67 1.31
C ASN A 227 6.52 -12.70 2.47
N VAL A 228 7.81 -12.62 2.80
CA VAL A 228 8.35 -11.74 3.84
C VAL A 228 7.92 -10.28 3.65
N TRP A 229 7.93 -9.80 2.41
CA TRP A 229 7.60 -8.41 2.09
C TRP A 229 6.11 -8.08 2.32
N ALA A 230 5.24 -9.04 2.06
CA ALA A 230 3.82 -8.90 2.35
C ALA A 230 3.55 -8.87 3.85
N ALA A 231 4.28 -9.66 4.64
CA ALA A 231 4.21 -9.64 6.09
C ALA A 231 4.65 -8.28 6.66
N GLN A 232 5.79 -7.76 6.20
CA GLN A 232 6.35 -6.48 6.67
C GLN A 232 5.58 -5.26 6.20
N ALA A 233 4.81 -5.36 5.13
CA ALA A 233 4.05 -4.22 4.59
C ALA A 233 3.06 -3.61 5.60
N PHE A 234 2.55 -4.41 6.55
CA PHE A 234 1.57 -3.99 7.55
C PHE A 234 2.13 -3.99 8.97
N ASP A 235 3.24 -4.66 9.18
CA ASP A 235 3.95 -4.69 10.44
C ASP A 235 5.45 -4.53 10.18
N PRO A 236 5.98 -3.30 10.18
CA PRO A 236 7.41 -3.06 9.98
C PRO A 236 8.29 -3.77 11.02
N ASP A 237 7.72 -4.09 12.18
CA ASP A 237 8.39 -4.81 13.26
C ASP A 237 8.18 -6.34 13.18
N TYR A 238 7.63 -6.83 12.06
CA TYR A 238 7.48 -8.27 11.83
C TYR A 238 8.83 -8.96 11.94
N ALA A 239 8.93 -9.88 12.88
CA ALA A 239 10.20 -10.52 13.21
C ALA A 239 10.42 -11.78 12.37
N PHE A 240 11.66 -11.99 11.97
CA PHE A 240 12.11 -13.19 11.26
C PHE A 240 13.32 -13.77 11.96
N GLU A 241 13.37 -15.10 12.04
CA GLU A 241 14.49 -15.83 12.59
C GLU A 241 14.85 -17.01 11.69
N LYS A 242 16.13 -17.17 11.42
CA LYS A 242 16.63 -18.31 10.68
C LYS A 242 16.61 -19.56 11.57
N ALA A 243 16.07 -20.64 11.04
CA ALA A 243 15.97 -21.90 11.76
C ALA A 243 16.00 -23.08 10.79
N LYS A 244 16.36 -24.24 11.32
CA LYS A 244 16.34 -25.50 10.55
C LYS A 244 15.04 -26.24 10.84
N LEU A 245 14.28 -26.52 9.80
CA LEU A 245 13.01 -27.26 9.90
C LEU A 245 13.28 -28.74 10.13
N SER A 246 12.62 -29.33 11.12
CA SER A 246 12.75 -30.73 11.49
C SER A 246 11.38 -31.35 11.74
N CYS A 247 11.27 -32.64 11.49
CA CYS A 247 10.05 -33.42 11.73
C CYS A 247 10.40 -34.74 12.42
N GLU A 248 9.75 -35.00 13.57
CA GLU A 248 9.88 -36.27 14.31
C GLU A 248 8.49 -36.88 14.51
N GLY A 249 8.15 -37.86 13.67
CA GLY A 249 6.82 -38.44 13.64
C GLY A 249 5.78 -37.40 13.21
N GLU A 250 4.84 -37.09 14.08
CA GLU A 250 3.81 -36.04 13.85
C GLU A 250 4.21 -34.66 14.40
N LYS A 251 5.41 -34.53 14.95
CA LYS A 251 5.89 -33.24 15.48
C LYS A 251 6.71 -32.50 14.45
N LEU A 252 6.24 -31.33 14.06
CA LEU A 252 6.98 -30.37 13.23
C LEU A 252 7.53 -29.27 14.11
N PHE A 253 8.82 -29.00 14.03
CA PHE A 253 9.49 -27.93 14.77
C PHE A 253 10.62 -27.33 13.98
N ALA A 254 11.04 -26.15 14.38
CA ALA A 254 12.19 -25.47 13.80
C ALA A 254 13.21 -25.18 14.90
N THR A 255 14.47 -25.49 14.65
CA THR A 255 15.58 -25.25 15.59
C THR A 255 16.36 -24.03 15.12
N THR A 256 16.43 -23.00 15.95
CA THR A 256 17.18 -21.77 15.70
C THR A 256 18.70 -22.00 15.83
N GLU A 257 19.51 -21.04 15.36
CA GLU A 257 20.97 -21.13 15.43
C GLU A 257 21.51 -21.26 16.88
N ASP A 258 20.80 -20.73 17.87
CA ASP A 258 21.11 -20.83 19.29
C ASP A 258 20.53 -22.10 19.96
N GLY A 259 19.93 -23.00 19.14
CA GLY A 259 19.44 -24.31 19.61
C GLY A 259 18.05 -24.28 20.24
N TYR A 260 17.31 -23.17 20.11
CA TYR A 260 15.96 -23.09 20.61
C TYR A 260 14.96 -23.75 19.63
N GLU A 261 14.05 -24.58 20.16
CA GLU A 261 13.04 -25.27 19.37
C GLU A 261 11.71 -24.48 19.37
N ILE A 262 11.19 -24.20 18.17
CA ILE A 262 9.91 -23.53 17.94
C ILE A 262 8.92 -24.59 17.48
N ASP A 263 7.84 -24.81 18.24
CA ASP A 263 6.77 -25.74 17.88
C ASP A 263 5.96 -25.20 16.68
N LEU A 264 5.87 -26.01 15.63
CA LEU A 264 5.14 -25.73 14.40
C LEU A 264 4.06 -26.78 14.12
N CYS A 265 3.61 -27.53 15.13
CA CYS A 265 2.62 -28.61 14.95
C CYS A 265 1.33 -28.15 14.28
N HIS A 266 0.95 -26.88 14.40
CA HIS A 266 -0.21 -26.28 13.71
C HIS A 266 -0.05 -26.22 12.17
N LEU A 267 1.19 -26.41 11.66
CA LEU A 267 1.53 -26.40 10.23
C LEU A 267 1.79 -27.81 9.67
N VAL A 268 1.62 -28.87 10.48
CA VAL A 268 1.73 -30.26 10.02
C VAL A 268 0.77 -30.51 8.86
N GLY A 269 1.27 -31.09 7.78
CA GLY A 269 0.51 -31.31 6.54
C GLY A 269 0.28 -30.08 5.66
N LYS A 270 0.71 -28.90 6.12
CA LYS A 270 0.65 -27.65 5.33
C LYS A 270 2.02 -27.24 4.75
N ILE A 271 3.09 -27.89 5.14
CA ILE A 271 4.43 -27.69 4.61
C ILE A 271 4.86 -28.97 3.88
N ALA A 272 5.41 -28.80 2.68
CA ALA A 272 5.89 -29.95 1.91
C ALA A 272 7.09 -30.61 2.58
N ASP A 273 7.13 -31.96 2.60
CA ASP A 273 8.20 -32.77 3.19
C ASP A 273 9.60 -32.41 2.64
N SER A 274 9.67 -31.87 1.43
CA SER A 274 10.91 -31.43 0.80
C SER A 274 11.59 -30.29 1.51
N TYR A 275 10.93 -29.61 2.45
CA TYR A 275 11.51 -28.56 3.30
C TYR A 275 12.08 -29.07 4.62
N VAL A 276 11.71 -30.27 5.04
CA VAL A 276 12.29 -30.89 6.24
C VAL A 276 13.81 -31.07 6.07
N GLY A 277 14.57 -30.60 7.03
CA GLY A 277 16.03 -30.58 7.02
C GLY A 277 16.67 -29.37 6.35
N LYS A 278 15.86 -28.46 5.78
CA LYS A 278 16.36 -27.19 5.18
C LYS A 278 16.32 -26.03 6.17
N ASP A 279 17.13 -25.03 5.87
CA ASP A 279 17.08 -23.74 6.51
C ASP A 279 15.89 -22.94 5.97
N VAL A 280 15.16 -22.30 6.88
CA VAL A 280 13.94 -21.52 6.61
C VAL A 280 13.94 -20.27 7.46
N TYR A 281 13.13 -19.27 7.09
CA TYR A 281 12.81 -18.19 8.00
C TYR A 281 11.50 -18.50 8.73
N ILE A 282 11.52 -18.41 10.04
CA ILE A 282 10.33 -18.41 10.88
C ILE A 282 9.97 -16.96 11.13
N GLY A 283 8.72 -16.60 10.86
CA GLY A 283 8.24 -15.23 10.96
C GLY A 283 7.00 -15.14 11.83
N TRP A 284 6.84 -14.04 12.54
CA TRP A 284 5.66 -13.74 13.35
C TRP A 284 5.45 -12.24 13.52
N ASN A 285 4.19 -11.87 13.66
CA ASN A 285 3.78 -10.50 13.91
C ASN A 285 4.29 -10.01 15.27
N SER A 286 4.74 -8.76 15.34
CA SER A 286 5.29 -8.15 16.57
C SER A 286 4.30 -8.15 17.74
N ASP A 287 2.99 -8.16 17.49
CA ASP A 287 1.95 -8.24 18.53
C ASP A 287 1.74 -9.67 19.06
N LYS A 288 2.35 -10.68 18.43
CA LYS A 288 2.22 -12.10 18.77
C LYS A 288 3.40 -12.64 19.60
N TYR A 289 4.23 -11.76 20.14
CA TYR A 289 5.27 -12.14 21.07
C TYR A 289 4.73 -12.28 22.50
N ASN A 290 5.15 -13.34 23.18
CA ASN A 290 4.97 -13.46 24.60
C ASN A 290 6.18 -12.83 25.32
N VAL A 291 5.97 -11.69 25.97
CA VAL A 291 7.00 -10.99 26.74
C VAL A 291 7.45 -11.75 28.01
N PHE A 292 6.76 -12.82 28.36
CA PHE A 292 7.03 -13.68 29.53
C PHE A 292 7.40 -15.12 29.13
N GLY A 293 7.82 -15.35 27.89
CA GLY A 293 8.27 -16.67 27.45
C GLY A 293 9.56 -17.15 28.09
N ASP A 294 9.89 -18.42 27.92
CA ASP A 294 11.05 -19.08 28.59
C ASP A 294 12.39 -18.63 28.02
N ARG A 295 12.46 -18.23 26.77
CA ARG A 295 13.67 -17.67 26.15
C ARG A 295 13.82 -16.22 26.59
N LYS A 296 14.75 -15.98 27.54
CA LYS A 296 14.99 -14.63 28.05
C LYS A 296 16.02 -13.89 27.20
N GLU A 297 15.65 -12.70 26.75
CA GLU A 297 16.54 -11.79 26.05
C GLU A 297 16.62 -10.46 26.78
N LYS A 298 17.83 -9.91 26.84
CA LYS A 298 18.07 -8.60 27.44
C LYS A 298 17.56 -7.50 26.52
N VAL A 299 16.84 -6.55 27.10
CA VAL A 299 16.40 -5.34 26.39
C VAL A 299 17.59 -4.40 26.22
N GLU A 300 17.99 -4.14 24.99
CA GLU A 300 19.06 -3.19 24.66
C GLU A 300 18.57 -1.76 24.75
N HIS A 301 17.38 -1.50 24.19
CA HIS A 301 16.76 -0.20 24.18
C HIS A 301 15.24 -0.33 24.38
N ALA A 302 14.65 0.65 25.07
CA ALA A 302 13.21 0.77 25.25
C ALA A 302 12.75 2.14 24.71
N PHE A 303 11.84 2.11 23.73
CA PHE A 303 11.25 3.32 23.13
C PHE A 303 9.82 3.47 23.65
N VAL A 304 9.48 4.68 24.10
CA VAL A 304 8.11 5.00 24.53
C VAL A 304 7.22 5.20 23.29
N THR A 305 6.06 4.58 23.32
CA THR A 305 5.01 4.74 22.29
C THR A 305 3.71 5.21 22.95
N THR A 306 2.71 5.55 22.16
CA THR A 306 1.37 5.92 22.67
C THR A 306 0.71 4.82 23.50
N ASP A 307 1.03 3.55 23.20
CA ASP A 307 0.37 2.37 23.76
C ASP A 307 1.27 1.56 24.71
N GLY A 308 2.46 2.10 25.08
CA GLY A 308 3.41 1.45 25.96
C GLY A 308 4.86 1.63 25.51
N TYR A 309 5.56 0.51 25.34
CA TYR A 309 6.98 0.48 24.98
C TYR A 309 7.22 -0.44 23.80
N VAL A 310 8.17 -0.08 22.93
CA VAL A 310 8.82 -0.99 22.01
C VAL A 310 10.19 -1.32 22.60
N LEU A 311 10.42 -2.57 22.93
CA LEU A 311 11.62 -3.09 23.55
C LEU A 311 12.48 -3.74 22.48
N LYS A 312 13.70 -3.22 22.27
CA LYS A 312 14.64 -3.79 21.31
C LYS A 312 15.49 -4.87 21.98
N CYS A 313 15.42 -6.08 21.44
CA CYS A 313 16.17 -7.26 21.89
C CYS A 313 16.91 -7.85 20.69
N GLY A 314 18.21 -7.56 20.55
CA GLY A 314 18.98 -7.94 19.36
C GLY A 314 18.35 -7.37 18.07
N ASN A 315 18.00 -8.24 17.15
CA ASN A 315 17.37 -7.86 15.88
C ASN A 315 15.83 -7.76 15.94
N ARG A 316 15.22 -7.83 17.12
CA ARG A 316 13.77 -7.89 17.32
C ARG A 316 13.26 -6.68 18.06
N ASN A 317 12.05 -6.27 17.71
CA ASN A 317 11.28 -5.29 18.44
C ASN A 317 10.06 -5.99 19.06
N VAL A 318 9.92 -5.89 20.37
CA VAL A 318 8.82 -6.50 21.14
C VAL A 318 7.99 -5.41 21.76
N LYS A 319 6.66 -5.42 21.54
CA LYS A 319 5.74 -4.45 22.13
C LYS A 319 5.38 -4.89 23.55
N SER A 320 5.45 -3.96 24.51
CA SER A 320 5.08 -4.18 25.91
C SER A 320 4.34 -2.98 26.46
N ARG A 321 3.42 -3.21 27.40
CA ARG A 321 2.77 -2.13 28.17
C ARG A 321 3.67 -1.57 29.26
N GLU A 322 4.68 -2.32 29.67
CA GLU A 322 5.62 -1.97 30.74
C GLU A 322 7.04 -1.91 30.21
N LYS A 323 7.86 -1.07 30.82
CA LYS A 323 9.29 -1.04 30.58
C LYS A 323 9.93 -2.22 31.29
N LEU A 324 10.52 -3.15 30.53
CA LEU A 324 11.17 -4.34 31.03
C LEU A 324 12.67 -4.29 30.68
N ASP A 325 13.52 -4.87 31.53
CA ASP A 325 14.97 -5.02 31.28
C ASP A 325 15.31 -6.36 30.60
N GLU A 326 14.42 -7.34 30.75
CA GLU A 326 14.47 -8.64 30.07
C GLU A 326 13.05 -8.97 29.57
N VAL A 327 12.97 -9.60 28.42
CA VAL A 327 11.71 -10.12 27.88
C VAL A 327 11.86 -11.60 27.56
N GLY A 328 10.81 -12.36 27.79
CA GLY A 328 10.69 -13.69 27.25
C GLY A 328 10.29 -13.61 25.78
N THR A 329 11.12 -14.10 24.87
CA THR A 329 10.87 -13.97 23.43
C THR A 329 10.39 -15.28 22.84
N LEU A 330 9.16 -15.67 23.13
CA LEU A 330 8.52 -16.80 22.47
C LEU A 330 7.35 -16.32 21.62
N PRO A 331 7.23 -16.78 20.37
CA PRO A 331 6.00 -16.58 19.62
C PRO A 331 4.83 -17.24 20.35
N LEU A 332 3.68 -16.61 20.34
CA LEU A 332 2.46 -17.24 20.84
C LEU A 332 2.20 -18.51 20.03
N GLU A 333 1.77 -19.56 20.69
CA GLU A 333 1.39 -20.82 20.04
C GLU A 333 0.51 -20.56 18.81
N ASN A 334 0.79 -21.29 17.74
CA ASN A 334 0.06 -21.22 16.46
C ASN A 334 0.14 -19.88 15.70
N SER A 335 1.12 -19.02 15.96
CA SER A 335 1.25 -17.72 15.29
C SER A 335 2.43 -17.63 14.32
N ALA A 336 3.37 -18.56 14.38
CA ALA A 336 4.54 -18.58 13.51
C ALA A 336 4.17 -18.99 12.08
N LEU A 337 4.79 -18.33 11.11
CA LEU A 337 4.72 -18.68 9.68
C LEU A 337 6.11 -19.05 9.19
N VAL A 338 6.19 -19.83 8.13
CA VAL A 338 7.44 -20.35 7.59
C VAL A 338 7.65 -19.89 6.16
N PHE A 339 8.86 -19.39 5.89
CA PHE A 339 9.24 -18.85 4.57
C PHE A 339 10.52 -19.54 4.08
N ASP A 340 10.62 -19.70 2.77
CA ASP A 340 11.81 -20.24 2.11
C ASP A 340 12.98 -19.25 2.25
N GLU A 341 14.15 -19.74 2.70
CA GLU A 341 15.34 -18.90 2.88
C GLU A 341 15.84 -18.29 1.56
N THR A 342 15.66 -19.01 0.45
CA THR A 342 16.25 -18.62 -0.84
C THR A 342 15.42 -17.58 -1.58
N ASN A 343 14.08 -17.71 -1.57
CA ASN A 343 13.17 -16.88 -2.35
C ASN A 343 12.19 -16.05 -1.51
N GLU A 344 12.25 -16.19 -0.18
CA GLU A 344 11.45 -15.44 0.81
C GLU A 344 9.92 -15.63 0.66
N ASN A 345 9.49 -16.65 -0.08
CA ASN A 345 8.07 -16.98 -0.21
C ASN A 345 7.59 -17.84 0.96
N SER A 346 6.32 -17.69 1.32
CA SER A 346 5.68 -18.60 2.29
C SER A 346 5.66 -20.01 1.72
N ILE A 347 6.09 -20.99 2.54
CA ILE A 347 6.06 -22.42 2.20
C ILE A 347 4.83 -23.13 2.78
N VAL A 348 3.98 -22.37 3.46
CA VAL A 348 2.73 -22.88 4.03
C VAL A 348 1.67 -22.94 2.93
N THR A 349 1.14 -24.11 2.65
CA THR A 349 0.03 -24.28 1.69
C THR A 349 -1.25 -23.72 2.28
N LYS A 350 -1.99 -22.97 1.46
CA LYS A 350 -3.26 -22.33 1.84
C LYS A 350 -4.42 -23.30 1.88
#